data_bd322f63138d11f817e388d0c482eed0
#
_entry.id   bd322f63138d11f817e388d0c482eed0
#
_cell.length_a   1.000
_cell.length_b   1.000
_cell.length_c   1.000
_cell.angle_alpha   90.00
_cell.angle_beta   90.00
_cell.angle_gamma   90.00
#
_symmetry.space_group_name_H-M   'P 1'
#
loop_
_entity.id
_entity.type
_entity.pdbx_description
1 polymer ?
#
loop_
_entity_poly.entity_id
_entity_poly.type
_entity_poly.pdbx_seq_one_letter_code
_entity_poly.pdbx_strand_id
1 'polypeptide(L)'
;MAKKYWIETYGCQMNVAESDALELELEKSGWEHAQSPEEAHAVLLHTCSVRQTAEDRIWGRLGFYKHLKGQHDGERQKMRIVVTGCMAERLGEQITDTYPSVDLVVGNFAKQHIAEELERIVPSGEGRARLEENDSFEFSRFHSREGAHHAYVPIMHG
;
A
#
# COMPACT_ATOMS: atom_id res chain seq x y z
N MET A 1 -3.45 -5.36 21.38
CA MET A 1 -3.57 -6.20 20.17
C MET A 1 -2.69 -5.63 19.08
N ALA A 2 -1.94 -6.48 18.40
CA ALA A 2 -1.13 -6.05 17.26
C ALA A 2 -2.02 -5.58 16.11
N LYS A 3 -1.59 -4.51 15.44
CA LYS A 3 -2.25 -4.03 14.23
C LYS A 3 -1.90 -4.95 13.08
N LYS A 4 -2.86 -5.29 12.25
CA LYS A 4 -2.69 -6.20 11.13
C LYS A 4 -2.77 -5.45 9.81
N TYR A 5 -1.89 -5.80 8.87
CA TYR A 5 -1.91 -5.28 7.51
C TYR A 5 -2.16 -6.41 6.49
N TRP A 6 -2.71 -6.04 5.36
CA TRP A 6 -2.86 -6.87 4.18
C TRP A 6 -2.30 -6.15 2.98
N ILE A 7 -1.47 -6.81 2.18
CA ILE A 7 -0.87 -6.21 0.99
C ILE A 7 -1.20 -7.02 -0.25
N GLU A 8 -1.60 -6.34 -1.29
CA GLU A 8 -1.79 -6.90 -2.62
C GLU A 8 -0.86 -6.22 -3.60
N THR A 9 -0.10 -7.01 -4.34
CA THR A 9 0.88 -6.52 -5.31
C THR A 9 0.42 -6.83 -6.73
N TYR A 10 0.37 -5.81 -7.56
CA TYR A 10 -0.03 -5.90 -8.96
C TYR A 10 1.07 -5.32 -9.83
N GLY A 11 1.64 -6.13 -10.72
CA GLY A 11 2.66 -5.67 -11.64
C GLY A 11 3.76 -6.68 -11.93
N CYS A 12 5.00 -6.21 -11.94
CA CYS A 12 6.17 -7.00 -12.28
C CYS A 12 6.96 -7.45 -11.03
N GLN A 13 8.08 -8.14 -11.25
CA GLN A 13 8.98 -8.59 -10.17
C GLN A 13 9.52 -7.44 -9.32
N MET A 14 9.73 -6.26 -9.90
CA MET A 14 10.15 -5.07 -9.16
C MET A 14 9.12 -4.67 -8.10
N ASN A 15 7.83 -4.75 -8.42
CA ASN A 15 6.77 -4.50 -7.45
C ASN A 15 6.76 -5.53 -6.31
N VAL A 16 7.10 -6.79 -6.59
CA VAL A 16 7.23 -7.82 -5.56
C VAL A 16 8.36 -7.49 -4.59
N ALA A 17 9.54 -7.12 -5.10
CA ALA A 17 10.68 -6.72 -4.28
C ALA A 17 10.37 -5.51 -3.39
N GLU A 18 9.69 -4.53 -3.95
CA GLU A 18 9.25 -3.34 -3.20
C GLU A 18 8.19 -3.66 -2.15
N SER A 19 7.26 -4.57 -2.45
CA SER A 19 6.29 -5.06 -1.48
C SER A 19 6.93 -5.77 -0.32
N ASP A 20 7.91 -6.64 -0.57
CA ASP A 20 8.67 -7.32 0.48
C ASP A 20 9.36 -6.32 1.40
N ALA A 21 9.93 -5.24 0.85
CA ALA A 21 10.53 -4.17 1.63
C ALA A 21 9.52 -3.40 2.48
N LEU A 22 8.33 -3.12 1.94
CA LEU A 22 7.24 -2.48 2.66
C LEU A 22 6.74 -3.36 3.81
N GLU A 23 6.58 -4.65 3.58
CA GLU A 23 6.17 -5.60 4.60
C GLU A 23 7.17 -5.65 5.76
N LEU A 24 8.47 -5.74 5.45
CA LEU A 24 9.53 -5.73 6.47
C LEU A 24 9.53 -4.45 7.30
N GLU A 25 9.26 -3.30 6.69
CA GLU A 25 9.15 -2.03 7.39
C GLU A 25 7.94 -2.00 8.34
N LEU A 26 6.80 -2.49 7.87
CA LEU A 26 5.59 -2.60 8.68
C LEU A 26 5.79 -3.56 9.87
N GLU A 27 6.39 -4.71 9.64
CA GLU A 27 6.68 -5.70 10.68
C GLU A 27 7.63 -5.14 11.75
N LYS A 28 8.65 -4.37 11.36
CA LYS A 28 9.54 -3.67 12.29
C LYS A 28 8.83 -2.60 13.12
N SER A 29 7.80 -2.00 12.57
CA SER A 29 6.97 -1.01 13.25
C SER A 29 5.87 -1.64 14.13
N GLY A 30 5.90 -2.96 14.28
CA GLY A 30 4.97 -3.70 15.15
C GLY A 30 3.66 -4.12 14.48
N TRP A 31 3.57 -4.02 13.16
CA TRP A 31 2.44 -4.55 12.40
C TRP A 31 2.63 -6.03 12.11
N GLU A 32 1.55 -6.78 12.05
CA GLU A 32 1.53 -8.20 11.70
C GLU A 32 0.78 -8.42 10.38
N HIS A 33 1.23 -9.38 9.59
CA HIS A 33 0.53 -9.76 8.37
C HIS A 33 -0.81 -10.44 8.73
N ALA A 34 -1.91 -9.95 8.14
CA ALA A 34 -3.22 -10.55 8.32
C ALA A 34 -3.32 -11.87 7.55
N GLN A 35 -4.15 -12.79 8.01
CA GLN A 35 -4.42 -14.03 7.29
C GLN A 35 -5.45 -13.84 6.17
N SER A 36 -6.25 -12.79 6.28
CA SER A 36 -7.21 -12.40 5.25
C SER A 36 -7.44 -10.89 5.28
N PRO A 37 -7.91 -10.29 4.17
CA PRO A 37 -8.19 -8.87 4.12
C PRO A 37 -9.27 -8.41 5.12
N GLU A 38 -10.17 -9.31 5.50
CA GLU A 38 -11.22 -9.01 6.47
C GLU A 38 -10.70 -8.76 7.89
N GLU A 39 -9.53 -9.31 8.22
CA GLU A 39 -8.89 -9.11 9.52
C GLU A 39 -7.96 -7.88 9.56
N ALA A 40 -7.70 -7.28 8.41
CA ALA A 40 -6.71 -6.23 8.32
C ALA A 40 -7.23 -4.89 8.86
N HIS A 41 -6.37 -4.20 9.58
CA HIS A 41 -6.57 -2.80 10.00
C HIS A 41 -6.07 -1.81 8.94
N ALA A 42 -5.18 -2.28 8.05
CA ALA A 42 -4.71 -1.53 6.89
C ALA A 42 -4.60 -2.47 5.68
N VAL A 43 -5.11 -2.00 4.55
CA VAL A 43 -4.98 -2.69 3.25
C VAL A 43 -4.15 -1.82 2.34
N LEU A 44 -3.06 -2.38 1.82
CA LEU A 44 -2.15 -1.71 0.90
C LEU A 44 -2.28 -2.34 -0.48
N LEU A 45 -2.58 -1.51 -1.47
CA LEU A 45 -2.58 -1.89 -2.88
C LEU A 45 -1.33 -1.33 -3.54
N HIS A 46 -0.34 -2.19 -3.77
CA HIS A 46 0.91 -1.83 -4.43
C HIS A 46 0.76 -2.05 -5.94
N THR A 47 0.88 -1.00 -6.70
CA THR A 47 0.38 -0.91 -8.07
C THR A 47 1.47 -0.69 -9.10
N CYS A 48 1.19 -1.07 -10.34
CA CYS A 48 2.00 -0.80 -11.52
C CYS A 48 1.19 -0.02 -12.54
N SER A 49 1.82 0.89 -13.27
CA SER A 49 1.19 1.65 -14.35
C SER A 49 1.57 1.17 -15.76
N VAL A 50 2.37 0.13 -15.86
CA VAL A 50 2.87 -0.38 -17.15
C VAL A 50 1.81 -1.20 -17.89
N ARG A 51 0.86 -1.78 -17.17
CA ARG A 51 -0.17 -2.65 -17.75
C ARG A 51 -1.57 -2.13 -17.40
N GLN A 52 -2.36 -1.84 -18.44
CA GLN A 52 -3.76 -1.42 -18.27
C GLN A 52 -4.57 -2.43 -17.48
N THR A 53 -4.35 -3.72 -17.70
CA THR A 53 -5.04 -4.79 -16.95
C THR A 53 -4.75 -4.77 -15.45
N ALA A 54 -3.58 -4.28 -15.03
CA ALA A 54 -3.27 -4.11 -13.62
C ALA A 54 -4.09 -2.95 -13.02
N GLU A 55 -4.22 -1.84 -13.74
CA GLU A 55 -5.05 -0.71 -13.30
C GLU A 55 -6.53 -1.11 -13.18
N ASP A 56 -7.06 -1.83 -14.16
CA ASP A 56 -8.45 -2.29 -14.14
C ASP A 56 -8.73 -3.18 -12.92
N ARG A 57 -7.78 -4.04 -12.56
CA ARG A 57 -7.87 -4.86 -11.34
C ARG A 57 -7.89 -4.00 -10.07
N ILE A 58 -7.06 -2.96 -10.01
CA ILE A 58 -7.02 -2.04 -8.86
C ILE A 58 -8.38 -1.35 -8.67
N TRP A 59 -8.98 -0.84 -9.74
CA TRP A 59 -10.31 -0.23 -9.66
C TRP A 59 -11.36 -1.20 -9.12
N GLY A 60 -11.34 -2.45 -9.57
CA GLY A 60 -12.21 -3.51 -9.04
C GLY A 60 -11.95 -3.81 -7.56
N ARG A 61 -10.68 -3.87 -7.16
CA ARG A 61 -10.31 -4.10 -5.75
C ARG A 61 -10.69 -2.94 -4.84
N LEU A 62 -10.54 -1.71 -5.30
CA LEU A 62 -10.99 -0.54 -4.56
C LEU A 62 -12.51 -0.56 -4.31
N GLY A 63 -13.29 -0.99 -5.29
CA GLY A 63 -14.72 -1.22 -5.13
C GLY A 63 -15.03 -2.28 -4.07
N PHE A 64 -14.32 -3.39 -4.08
CA PHE A 64 -14.43 -4.44 -3.07
C PHE A 64 -14.10 -3.92 -1.67
N TYR A 65 -12.98 -3.23 -1.50
CA TYR A 65 -12.58 -2.71 -0.19
C TYR A 65 -13.48 -1.58 0.31
N LYS A 66 -14.00 -0.76 -0.58
CA LYS A 66 -15.04 0.22 -0.25
C LYS A 66 -16.27 -0.47 0.36
N HIS A 67 -16.72 -1.55 -0.27
CA HIS A 67 -17.84 -2.34 0.22
C HIS A 67 -17.52 -2.99 1.57
N LEU A 68 -16.35 -3.63 1.68
CA LEU A 68 -15.89 -4.27 2.91
C LEU A 68 -15.80 -3.28 4.09
N LYS A 69 -15.27 -2.08 3.83
CA LYS A 69 -15.17 -1.01 4.83
C LYS A 69 -16.56 -0.51 5.28
N GLY A 70 -17.51 -0.48 4.36
CA GLY A 70 -18.88 0.01 4.61
C GLY A 70 -19.83 -1.00 5.27
N GLN A 71 -19.50 -2.29 5.27
CA GLN A 71 -20.41 -3.35 5.77
C GLN A 71 -20.56 -3.43 7.29
N HIS A 72 -19.69 -2.81 8.05
CA HIS A 72 -19.65 -2.97 9.50
C HIS A 72 -19.55 -1.64 10.25
N ASP A 73 -20.49 -1.46 11.18
CA ASP A 73 -20.39 -0.44 12.20
C ASP A 73 -19.23 -0.79 13.18
N GLY A 74 -18.36 0.16 13.45
CA GLY A 74 -17.34 0.07 14.48
C GLY A 74 -15.93 -0.29 13.98
N GLU A 75 -15.45 -1.51 14.21
CA GLU A 75 -14.04 -1.88 14.00
C GLU A 75 -13.58 -1.82 12.54
N ARG A 76 -14.44 -2.15 11.57
CA ARG A 76 -14.06 -2.13 10.14
C ARG A 76 -14.11 -0.76 9.49
N GLN A 77 -14.87 0.16 10.03
CA GLN A 77 -14.79 1.57 9.61
C GLN A 77 -13.42 2.17 9.91
N LYS A 78 -12.65 1.54 10.80
CA LYS A 78 -11.28 1.91 11.11
C LYS A 78 -10.25 1.33 10.14
N MET A 79 -10.66 0.47 9.19
CA MET A 79 -9.77 -0.04 8.15
C MET A 79 -9.25 1.11 7.30
N ARG A 80 -7.94 1.12 7.10
CA ARG A 80 -7.26 2.09 6.24
C ARG A 80 -7.02 1.47 4.88
N ILE A 81 -7.39 2.16 3.81
CA ILE A 81 -7.13 1.74 2.44
C ILE A 81 -6.04 2.64 1.87
N VAL A 82 -4.93 2.04 1.49
CA VAL A 82 -3.75 2.74 0.98
C VAL A 82 -3.43 2.25 -0.43
N VAL A 83 -3.21 3.16 -1.35
CA VAL A 83 -2.72 2.87 -2.70
C VAL A 83 -1.32 3.42 -2.84
N THR A 84 -0.38 2.61 -3.29
CA THR A 84 1.01 3.00 -3.51
C THR A 84 1.56 2.42 -4.82
N GLY A 85 2.72 2.87 -5.24
CA GLY A 85 3.40 2.42 -6.46
C GLY A 85 3.23 3.39 -7.63
N CYS A 86 3.54 2.90 -8.85
CA CYS A 86 3.57 3.76 -10.05
C CYS A 86 2.21 4.36 -10.42
N MET A 87 1.13 3.62 -10.23
CA MET A 87 -0.21 4.14 -10.49
C MET A 87 -0.56 5.27 -9.50
N ALA A 88 -0.20 5.10 -8.24
CA ALA A 88 -0.36 6.13 -7.21
C ALA A 88 0.42 7.40 -7.56
N GLU A 89 1.66 7.26 -8.03
CA GLU A 89 2.50 8.37 -8.48
C GLU A 89 1.87 9.12 -9.65
N ARG A 90 1.35 8.38 -10.63
CA ARG A 90 0.78 8.97 -11.85
C ARG A 90 -0.59 9.61 -11.64
N LEU A 91 -1.48 8.95 -10.91
CA LEU A 91 -2.87 9.38 -10.75
C LEU A 91 -3.11 10.27 -9.52
N GLY A 92 -2.31 10.07 -8.45
CA GLY A 92 -2.39 10.89 -7.27
C GLY A 92 -3.81 11.09 -6.72
N GLU A 93 -4.22 12.34 -6.64
CA GLU A 93 -5.53 12.72 -6.12
C GLU A 93 -6.73 12.19 -6.91
N GLN A 94 -6.56 11.84 -8.19
CA GLN A 94 -7.65 11.24 -8.98
C GLN A 94 -8.16 9.92 -8.36
N ILE A 95 -7.29 9.18 -7.66
CA ILE A 95 -7.68 7.96 -6.96
C ILE A 95 -8.64 8.28 -5.81
N THR A 96 -8.31 9.27 -5.01
CA THR A 96 -9.13 9.70 -3.87
C THR A 96 -10.42 10.41 -4.31
N ASP A 97 -10.39 11.11 -5.41
CA ASP A 97 -11.57 11.73 -6.02
C ASP A 97 -12.57 10.69 -6.53
N THR A 98 -12.06 9.61 -7.15
CA THR A 98 -12.89 8.52 -7.65
C THR A 98 -13.38 7.61 -6.52
N TYR A 99 -12.50 7.31 -5.56
CA TYR A 99 -12.80 6.48 -4.41
C TYR A 99 -12.43 7.19 -3.10
N PRO A 100 -13.35 8.02 -2.54
CA PRO A 100 -13.11 8.70 -1.26
C PRO A 100 -12.88 7.74 -0.07
N SER A 101 -13.21 6.46 -0.23
CA SER A 101 -12.92 5.40 0.75
C SER A 101 -11.43 5.08 0.88
N VAL A 102 -10.61 5.47 -0.09
CA VAL A 102 -9.15 5.42 0.00
C VAL A 102 -8.68 6.49 0.97
N ASP A 103 -7.97 6.08 2.01
CA ASP A 103 -7.53 7.01 3.07
C ASP A 103 -6.20 7.68 2.71
N LEU A 104 -5.34 7.00 1.95
CA LEU A 104 -4.04 7.52 1.56
C LEU A 104 -3.61 7.02 0.19
N VAL A 105 -3.05 7.93 -0.60
CA VAL A 105 -2.32 7.61 -1.83
C VAL A 105 -0.86 8.04 -1.63
N VAL A 106 0.06 7.09 -1.78
CA VAL A 106 1.49 7.29 -1.52
C VAL A 106 2.28 7.04 -2.80
N GLY A 107 2.97 8.05 -3.30
CA GLY A 107 3.86 7.91 -4.45
C GLY A 107 5.11 7.08 -4.15
N ASN A 108 5.88 6.77 -5.21
CA ASN A 108 7.05 5.88 -5.11
C ASN A 108 8.10 6.37 -4.11
N PHE A 109 8.31 7.67 -4.02
CA PHE A 109 9.32 8.24 -3.12
C PHE A 109 8.87 8.35 -1.67
N ALA A 110 7.57 8.49 -1.44
CA ALA A 110 6.99 8.64 -0.11
C ALA A 110 6.71 7.30 0.60
N LYS A 111 6.74 6.18 -0.12
CA LYS A 111 6.42 4.85 0.45
C LYS A 111 7.38 4.36 1.54
N GLN A 112 8.59 4.94 1.61
CA GLN A 112 9.56 4.65 2.66
C GLN A 112 9.07 5.03 4.07
N HIS A 113 8.08 5.92 4.16
CA HIS A 113 7.49 6.37 5.41
C HIS A 113 6.09 5.83 5.65
N ILE A 114 5.74 4.73 4.97
CA ILE A 114 4.36 4.23 4.98
C ILE A 114 3.88 3.82 6.38
N ALA A 115 4.76 3.25 7.20
CA ALA A 115 4.41 2.87 8.56
C ALA A 115 4.06 4.09 9.42
N GLU A 116 4.84 5.17 9.31
CA GLU A 116 4.58 6.43 10.01
C GLU A 116 3.28 7.08 9.52
N GLU A 117 3.05 7.06 8.22
CA GLU A 117 1.83 7.60 7.63
C GLU A 117 0.58 6.82 8.09
N LEU A 118 0.66 5.51 8.15
CA LEU A 118 -0.44 4.67 8.66
C LEU A 118 -0.80 4.98 10.11
N GLU A 119 0.19 5.33 10.94
CA GLU A 119 -0.06 5.74 12.33
C GLU A 119 -0.74 7.11 12.43
N ARG A 120 -0.44 8.02 11.51
CA ARG A 120 -0.98 9.37 11.49
C ARG A 120 -2.40 9.47 10.91
N ILE A 121 -2.77 8.52 10.04
CA ILE A 121 -4.06 8.55 9.38
C ILE A 121 -5.16 8.13 10.35
N VAL A 122 -6.13 9.02 10.52
CA VAL A 122 -7.42 8.65 11.10
C VAL A 122 -8.34 8.24 9.95
N PRO A 123 -8.96 7.07 10.00
CA PRO A 123 -9.89 6.63 8.97
C PRO A 123 -11.14 7.53 8.97
N SER A 124 -11.10 8.61 8.23
CA SER A 124 -12.17 9.61 8.19
C SER A 124 -13.00 9.58 6.90
N GLY A 125 -12.58 8.76 5.93
CA GLY A 125 -13.19 8.78 4.59
C GLY A 125 -12.78 10.01 3.76
N GLU A 126 -11.89 10.84 4.26
CA GLU A 126 -11.26 11.92 3.51
C GLU A 126 -9.89 11.45 3.03
N GLY A 127 -9.84 11.00 1.77
CA GLY A 127 -8.61 10.55 1.15
C GLY A 127 -7.57 11.66 1.03
N ARG A 128 -6.30 11.31 1.25
CA ARG A 128 -5.16 12.21 1.10
C ARG A 128 -4.16 11.63 0.11
N ALA A 129 -3.67 12.46 -0.79
CA ALA A 129 -2.54 12.11 -1.63
C ALA A 129 -1.26 12.73 -1.06
N ARG A 130 -0.22 11.90 -0.92
CA ARG A 130 1.12 12.34 -0.56
C ARG A 130 2.09 11.91 -1.64
N LEU A 131 2.52 12.88 -2.42
CA LEU A 131 3.48 12.76 -3.49
C LEU A 131 4.69 13.61 -3.10
N GLU A 132 5.77 12.96 -2.68
CA GLU A 132 7.02 13.67 -2.42
C GLU A 132 7.90 13.60 -3.67
N GLU A 133 8.19 14.75 -4.23
CA GLU A 133 9.27 14.91 -5.19
C GLU A 133 10.59 14.94 -4.41
N ASN A 134 11.30 13.83 -4.41
CA ASN A 134 12.62 13.77 -3.80
C ASN A 134 13.61 13.21 -4.83
N ASP A 135 14.67 13.96 -5.09
CA ASP A 135 15.71 13.57 -6.03
C ASP A 135 16.58 12.40 -5.52
N SER A 136 16.41 11.98 -4.27
CA SER A 136 17.14 10.87 -3.67
C SER A 136 16.21 9.70 -3.37
N PHE A 137 16.41 8.62 -4.09
CA PHE A 137 15.78 7.34 -3.80
C PHE A 137 16.71 6.51 -2.93
N GLU A 138 16.30 6.23 -1.70
CA GLU A 138 17.00 5.28 -0.85
C GLU A 138 16.40 3.88 -1.02
N PHE A 139 17.22 2.95 -1.48
CA PHE A 139 16.83 1.54 -1.47
C PHE A 139 16.70 1.05 -0.03
N SER A 140 15.62 0.35 0.26
CA SER A 140 15.48 -0.33 1.54
C SER A 140 16.67 -1.26 1.76
N ARG A 141 17.25 -1.23 2.94
CA ARG A 141 18.37 -2.12 3.33
C ARG A 141 17.94 -3.57 3.50
N PHE A 142 16.65 -3.83 3.47
CA PHE A 142 16.08 -5.15 3.70
C PHE A 142 15.38 -5.60 2.43
N HIS A 143 16.02 -6.51 1.72
CA HIS A 143 15.55 -7.00 0.43
C HIS A 143 15.02 -8.43 0.47
N SER A 144 15.12 -9.10 1.63
CA SER A 144 14.64 -10.48 1.78
C SER A 144 14.17 -10.75 3.19
N ARG A 145 13.22 -11.67 3.30
CA ARG A 145 12.85 -12.25 4.58
C ARG A 145 13.83 -13.31 5.00
N GLU A 146 14.07 -13.43 6.29
CA GLU A 146 14.87 -14.51 6.86
C GLU A 146 14.27 -15.87 6.46
N GLY A 147 15.10 -16.77 5.92
CA GLY A 147 14.64 -18.06 5.41
C GLY A 147 14.13 -18.07 3.96
N ALA A 148 14.14 -16.94 3.25
CA ALA A 148 13.80 -16.91 1.84
C ALA A 148 14.88 -17.59 0.98
N HIS A 149 14.45 -18.42 0.02
CA HIS A 149 15.38 -19.10 -0.90
C HIS A 149 15.96 -18.19 -1.97
N HIS A 150 15.36 -17.05 -2.22
CA HIS A 150 15.84 -16.03 -3.16
C HIS A 150 15.36 -14.65 -2.72
N ALA A 151 16.11 -13.64 -3.13
CA ALA A 151 15.79 -12.24 -2.88
C ALA A 151 15.88 -11.44 -4.19
N TYR A 152 15.03 -10.46 -4.34
CA TYR A 152 15.11 -9.51 -5.43
C TYR A 152 15.88 -8.27 -4.97
N VAL A 153 16.95 -7.94 -5.67
CA VAL A 153 17.75 -6.75 -5.40
C VAL A 153 17.44 -5.70 -6.47
N PRO A 154 16.77 -4.60 -6.14
CA PRO A 154 16.57 -3.52 -7.09
C PRO A 154 17.91 -2.88 -7.43
N ILE A 155 18.25 -2.85 -8.70
CA ILE A 155 19.49 -2.22 -9.21
C ILE A 155 19.22 -0.87 -9.88
N MET A 156 17.97 -0.57 -10.16
CA MET A 156 17.57 0.66 -10.80
C MET A 156 16.11 0.97 -10.46
N HIS A 157 15.83 2.26 -10.29
CA HIS A 157 14.47 2.78 -10.17
C HIS A 157 14.18 3.72 -11.33
N GLY A 158 13.17 3.41 -12.10
CA GLY A 158 12.74 4.24 -13.24
C GLY A 158 11.53 5.09 -12.93
#